data_1bd6f7c550256f589006658465605a5e
#
_entry.id   1bd6f7c550256f589006658465605a5e
#
_cell.length_a   1.000
_cell.length_b   1.000
_cell.length_c   1.000
_cell.angle_alpha   90.00
_cell.angle_beta   90.00
_cell.angle_gamma   90.00
#
_symmetry.space_group_name_H-M   'P 1'
#
loop_
_entity.id
_entity.type
_entity.pdbx_description
1 polymer ?
#
loop_
_entity_poly.entity_id
_entity_poly.type
_entity_poly.pdbx_seq_one_letter_code
_entity_poly.pdbx_strand_id
1 'polypeptide(L)'
;MRTSLVSTLFTLACAGLAAAHGPDLHGAGCRPLQKRQLLQSGGEGQTVTGSGGASAARYSCNPATCQLPKCHCADTNPPGGLDPKDVPQFIVFTADDAVQDYTINSVNQFLAQRKNPNGCKPLMSYYVSLNYTNYAQVTELYVNGNDIGDHTMTHQEQPATNAEIDGNLITLNALAGIPYKSIIGYRAPFLLYDRANLEHLAKTGFTYDSSSTASVPVTDPNTDAFWPYTLDNGMANDCQSVANICGGQPQLPGFWEIPMYAIFDERGAAGAHLMDPYLDSANASDVLAWMKSTFTDHYNGKRQPFGVYTHPIHLAKGYPGLKDPVDQINMLNEFLDWATTSADMQNVWIISNKQLIAWMQNPVPASQLNTLDAFKCQTANVDQHICNGFAKNNDLLEHCISNTAGDALNNSPFYTCYGCPQTTPSPQQPNPPQKNNDRSLRTRIPNNCDTPFWDPVAAKCLCSGSQCGFTDSTRPIGPNGDNLTSTGSQNTGSSSASASASVDPYRNFGGAARSTPTSTLLMWGVSAAVALAGGAVAVLV
;
A
#
# COMPACT_ATOMS: atom_id res chain seq x y z
N MET A 1 25.85 39.05 -18.30
CA MET A 1 26.31 38.26 -17.15
C MET A 1 25.17 38.08 -16.18
N ARG A 2 24.14 37.27 -16.54
CA ARG A 2 23.00 36.92 -15.64
C ARG A 2 22.41 35.52 -15.92
N THR A 3 23.23 34.61 -16.44
CA THR A 3 22.76 33.26 -16.80
C THR A 3 23.46 32.12 -16.06
N SER A 4 24.29 32.43 -15.06
CA SER A 4 25.09 31.39 -14.35
C SER A 4 24.65 31.05 -12.93
N LEU A 5 23.68 31.78 -12.33
CA LEU A 5 23.22 31.49 -10.96
C LEU A 5 22.01 30.54 -10.87
N VAL A 6 21.26 30.37 -11.97
CA VAL A 6 20.06 29.50 -11.93
C VAL A 6 20.42 28.03 -12.06
N SER A 7 21.59 27.70 -12.64
CA SER A 7 22.00 26.30 -12.84
C SER A 7 22.53 25.63 -11.58
N THR A 8 23.02 26.41 -10.60
CA THR A 8 23.63 25.87 -9.38
C THR A 8 22.60 25.60 -8.26
N LEU A 9 21.44 26.25 -8.28
CA LEU A 9 20.35 25.96 -7.34
C LEU A 9 19.58 24.69 -7.70
N PHE A 10 19.52 24.35 -8.99
CA PHE A 10 18.84 23.11 -9.44
C PHE A 10 19.60 21.83 -9.05
N THR A 11 20.92 21.88 -8.93
CA THR A 11 21.74 20.72 -8.55
C THR A 11 21.64 20.37 -7.07
N LEU A 12 21.30 21.33 -6.19
CA LEU A 12 21.08 21.04 -4.77
C LEU A 12 19.68 20.48 -4.48
N ALA A 13 18.69 20.82 -5.27
CA ALA A 13 17.33 20.29 -5.12
C ALA A 13 17.23 18.79 -5.50
N CYS A 14 18.04 18.36 -6.49
CA CYS A 14 18.08 16.94 -6.88
C CYS A 14 18.72 16.03 -5.83
N ALA A 15 19.69 16.51 -5.05
CA ALA A 15 20.36 15.73 -4.02
C ALA A 15 19.47 15.51 -2.78
N GLY A 16 18.50 16.39 -2.53
CA GLY A 16 17.56 16.29 -1.43
C GLY A 16 16.42 15.28 -1.70
N LEU A 17 15.96 15.17 -2.95
CA LEU A 17 14.89 14.24 -3.32
C LEU A 17 15.38 12.79 -3.41
N ALA A 18 16.62 12.56 -3.84
CA ALA A 18 17.20 11.21 -3.92
C ALA A 18 17.32 10.52 -2.55
N ALA A 19 17.41 11.30 -1.47
CA ALA A 19 17.44 10.77 -0.11
C ALA A 19 16.07 10.40 0.46
N ALA A 20 15.00 10.89 -0.16
CA ALA A 20 13.63 10.73 0.35
C ALA A 20 12.93 9.43 -0.11
N HIS A 21 13.34 8.89 -1.25
CA HIS A 21 12.71 7.69 -1.82
C HIS A 21 13.53 6.39 -1.68
N GLY A 22 14.62 6.42 -0.92
CA GLY A 22 15.54 5.27 -0.86
C GLY A 22 16.34 5.11 -2.17
N PRO A 23 17.18 4.07 -2.27
CA PRO A 23 18.11 3.91 -3.38
C PRO A 23 17.48 3.58 -4.74
N ASP A 24 16.18 3.39 -4.84
CA ASP A 24 15.48 2.98 -6.06
C ASP A 24 15.40 4.06 -7.17
N LEU A 25 15.75 5.31 -6.84
CA LEU A 25 15.73 6.41 -7.80
C LEU A 25 17.04 6.60 -8.59
N HIS A 26 17.96 5.67 -8.55
CA HIS A 26 19.33 5.89 -9.01
C HIS A 26 19.67 5.39 -10.41
N GLY A 27 18.74 5.19 -11.28
CA GLY A 27 19.07 4.78 -12.66
C GLY A 27 18.89 5.85 -13.72
N ALA A 28 18.14 6.88 -13.45
CA ALA A 28 17.87 7.94 -14.43
C ALA A 28 18.50 9.26 -13.94
N GLY A 29 19.43 9.79 -14.70
CA GLY A 29 19.88 11.17 -14.50
C GLY A 29 18.65 12.07 -14.33
N CYS A 30 18.73 13.07 -13.43
CA CYS A 30 17.65 14.01 -13.14
C CYS A 30 16.92 14.42 -14.42
N ARG A 31 15.89 13.67 -14.78
CA ARG A 31 14.91 14.15 -15.75
C ARG A 31 14.03 15.12 -14.98
N PRO A 32 13.68 16.27 -15.55
CA PRO A 32 12.66 17.10 -14.92
C PRO A 32 11.43 16.21 -14.71
N LEU A 33 10.99 16.11 -13.44
CA LEU A 33 9.75 15.42 -13.08
C LEU A 33 8.69 15.83 -14.09
N GLN A 34 8.02 14.85 -14.67
CA GLN A 34 6.94 15.17 -15.60
C GLN A 34 5.91 16.01 -14.84
N LYS A 35 5.37 17.01 -15.51
CA LYS A 35 4.40 17.97 -14.92
C LYS A 35 3.29 17.26 -14.12
N ARG A 36 2.94 16.03 -14.52
CA ARG A 36 1.96 15.20 -13.86
C ARG A 36 2.43 14.66 -12.50
N GLN A 37 3.69 14.21 -12.36
CA GLN A 37 4.21 13.72 -11.06
C GLN A 37 4.24 14.82 -10.01
N LEU A 38 4.65 16.04 -10.42
CA LEU A 38 4.61 17.20 -9.54
C LEU A 38 3.18 17.57 -9.12
N LEU A 39 2.21 17.43 -10.03
CA LEU A 39 0.80 17.64 -9.75
C LEU A 39 0.23 16.60 -8.77
N GLN A 40 0.68 15.35 -8.87
CA GLN A 40 0.23 14.25 -8.02
C GLN A 40 0.88 14.26 -6.64
N SER A 41 2.10 14.76 -6.52
CA SER A 41 2.79 14.94 -5.24
C SER A 41 2.38 16.21 -4.48
N GLY A 42 1.48 17.03 -5.04
CA GLY A 42 1.02 18.23 -4.38
C GLY A 42 2.05 19.35 -4.20
N GLY A 43 3.14 19.34 -4.98
CA GLY A 43 4.21 20.32 -4.85
C GLY A 43 3.72 21.78 -4.91
N GLU A 44 4.31 22.66 -4.09
CA GLU A 44 3.96 24.08 -3.99
C GLU A 44 3.73 24.75 -5.34
N GLY A 45 2.61 25.42 -5.50
CA GLY A 45 2.28 26.20 -6.69
C GLY A 45 1.85 25.39 -7.93
N GLN A 46 1.63 24.11 -7.79
CA GLN A 46 1.12 23.27 -8.86
C GLN A 46 -0.42 23.29 -8.83
N THR A 47 -1.01 23.64 -9.96
CA THR A 47 -2.46 23.46 -10.13
C THR A 47 -2.71 21.98 -10.37
N VAL A 48 -3.22 21.29 -9.37
CA VAL A 48 -3.82 19.97 -9.60
C VAL A 48 -5.11 20.24 -10.36
N THR A 49 -5.10 19.93 -11.64
CA THR A 49 -6.30 20.08 -12.45
C THR A 49 -7.24 18.95 -12.13
N GLY A 50 -7.97 19.09 -11.05
CA GLY A 50 -9.17 18.33 -10.84
C GLY A 50 -10.10 18.57 -12.02
N SER A 51 -10.67 17.53 -12.51
CA SER A 51 -11.53 17.60 -13.68
C SER A 51 -13.02 17.50 -13.30
N GLY A 52 -13.35 17.81 -12.04
CA GLY A 52 -14.70 17.64 -11.51
C GLY A 52 -15.78 18.14 -12.44
N GLY A 53 -15.73 19.40 -12.82
CA GLY A 53 -16.71 19.98 -13.76
C GLY A 53 -16.66 19.36 -15.16
N ALA A 54 -15.48 19.11 -15.71
CA ALA A 54 -15.31 18.50 -17.04
C ALA A 54 -15.63 17.01 -17.04
N SER A 55 -15.31 16.30 -15.95
CA SER A 55 -15.65 14.90 -15.73
C SER A 55 -17.15 14.74 -15.58
N ALA A 56 -17.76 15.49 -14.69
CA ALA A 56 -19.20 15.44 -14.45
C ALA A 56 -20.00 15.75 -15.71
N ALA A 57 -19.55 16.67 -16.57
CA ALA A 57 -20.22 16.98 -17.84
C ALA A 57 -20.24 15.84 -18.84
N ARG A 58 -19.32 14.87 -18.72
CA ARG A 58 -19.22 13.70 -19.63
C ARG A 58 -19.65 12.39 -18.97
N TYR A 59 -19.75 12.37 -17.65
CA TYR A 59 -20.18 11.20 -16.90
C TYR A 59 -21.71 11.12 -16.90
N SER A 60 -22.23 9.95 -17.20
CA SER A 60 -23.67 9.68 -17.19
C SER A 60 -23.94 8.34 -16.53
N CYS A 61 -24.61 8.37 -15.41
CA CYS A 61 -25.03 7.19 -14.66
C CYS A 61 -26.48 7.34 -14.21
N ASN A 62 -27.28 6.30 -14.41
CA ASN A 62 -28.65 6.26 -13.93
C ASN A 62 -28.73 5.54 -12.57
N PRO A 63 -28.91 6.24 -11.46
CA PRO A 63 -28.96 5.62 -10.14
C PRO A 63 -30.13 4.66 -9.95
N ALA A 64 -31.17 4.72 -10.79
CA ALA A 64 -32.27 3.76 -10.73
C ALA A 64 -31.87 2.36 -11.20
N THR A 65 -30.85 2.25 -12.04
CA THR A 65 -30.34 0.98 -12.58
C THR A 65 -28.98 0.60 -12.01
N CYS A 66 -28.22 1.57 -11.49
CA CYS A 66 -26.94 1.39 -10.84
C CYS A 66 -27.14 1.44 -9.32
N GLN A 67 -27.30 0.28 -8.68
CA GLN A 67 -27.65 0.19 -7.28
C GLN A 67 -26.69 -0.70 -6.50
N LEU A 68 -26.39 -0.29 -5.27
CA LEU A 68 -25.62 -1.07 -4.30
C LEU A 68 -26.27 -2.45 -4.06
N PRO A 69 -25.48 -3.46 -3.74
CA PRO A 69 -24.03 -3.47 -3.55
C PRO A 69 -23.18 -3.60 -4.82
N LYS A 70 -23.80 -3.76 -5.98
CA LYS A 70 -23.10 -4.14 -7.23
C LYS A 70 -22.65 -2.94 -8.06
N CYS A 71 -23.36 -1.84 -7.97
CA CYS A 71 -23.12 -0.64 -8.75
C CYS A 71 -23.37 0.61 -7.90
N HIS A 72 -22.50 1.60 -8.02
CA HIS A 72 -22.66 2.92 -7.42
C HIS A 72 -22.22 3.99 -8.40
N CYS A 73 -23.07 4.96 -8.67
CA CYS A 73 -22.72 6.12 -9.49
C CYS A 73 -21.72 7.02 -8.77
N ALA A 74 -20.84 7.69 -9.53
CA ALA A 74 -20.02 8.78 -8.98
C ALA A 74 -20.95 9.92 -8.54
N ASP A 75 -21.05 10.10 -7.24
CA ASP A 75 -21.91 11.10 -6.60
C ASP A 75 -21.19 11.69 -5.38
N THR A 76 -21.46 12.94 -5.08
CA THR A 76 -21.00 13.60 -3.87
C THR A 76 -21.94 13.37 -2.68
N ASN A 77 -23.17 12.95 -2.91
CA ASN A 77 -24.12 12.65 -1.85
C ASN A 77 -23.80 11.31 -1.16
N PRO A 78 -24.09 11.17 0.14
CA PRO A 78 -23.89 9.93 0.85
C PRO A 78 -24.58 8.74 0.19
N PRO A 79 -23.93 7.57 0.11
CA PRO A 79 -24.52 6.39 -0.46
C PRO A 79 -25.71 5.87 0.37
N GLY A 80 -26.58 5.10 -0.27
CA GLY A 80 -27.75 4.50 0.40
C GLY A 80 -28.80 5.50 0.85
N GLY A 81 -28.73 6.76 0.40
CA GLY A 81 -29.68 7.80 0.77
C GLY A 81 -29.57 8.25 2.24
N LEU A 82 -28.44 8.02 2.88
CA LEU A 82 -28.20 8.43 4.26
C LEU A 82 -28.15 9.97 4.39
N ASP A 83 -28.71 10.49 5.49
CA ASP A 83 -28.51 11.89 5.86
C ASP A 83 -27.02 12.08 6.26
N PRO A 84 -26.32 13.12 5.80
CA PRO A 84 -24.93 13.38 6.17
C PRO A 84 -24.65 13.33 7.68
N LYS A 85 -25.58 13.78 8.52
CA LYS A 85 -25.42 13.72 9.98
C LYS A 85 -25.35 12.30 10.56
N ASP A 86 -25.92 11.32 9.85
CA ASP A 86 -25.95 9.91 10.27
C ASP A 86 -24.76 9.13 9.67
N VAL A 87 -24.04 9.69 8.70
CA VAL A 87 -22.87 9.08 8.07
C VAL A 87 -21.65 9.18 8.99
N PRO A 88 -20.91 8.09 9.22
CA PRO A 88 -19.63 8.19 9.91
C PRO A 88 -18.65 9.04 9.11
N GLN A 89 -17.83 9.86 9.78
CA GLN A 89 -16.72 10.51 9.11
C GLN A 89 -15.53 9.56 9.07
N PHE A 90 -15.14 9.14 7.89
CA PHE A 90 -14.00 8.27 7.69
C PHE A 90 -12.73 9.07 7.46
N ILE A 91 -11.67 8.73 8.20
CA ILE A 91 -10.28 9.04 7.86
C ILE A 91 -9.69 7.77 7.24
N VAL A 92 -9.40 7.83 5.95
CA VAL A 92 -8.75 6.73 5.25
C VAL A 92 -7.25 6.93 5.34
N PHE A 93 -6.57 6.02 6.02
CA PHE A 93 -5.12 6.09 6.16
C PHE A 93 -4.45 5.01 5.31
N THR A 94 -3.47 5.41 4.46
CA THR A 94 -2.76 4.46 3.61
C THR A 94 -1.25 4.65 3.67
N ALA A 95 -0.51 3.58 3.40
CA ALA A 95 0.93 3.56 3.29
C ALA A 95 1.33 2.88 1.98
N ASP A 96 2.23 3.50 1.26
CA ASP A 96 2.76 2.98 0.00
C ASP A 96 4.19 2.47 0.19
N ASP A 97 4.69 1.64 -0.74
CA ASP A 97 6.03 1.09 -0.88
C ASP A 97 6.37 -0.08 0.05
N ALA A 98 7.60 -0.07 0.58
CA ALA A 98 8.14 -1.15 1.37
C ALA A 98 7.56 -1.18 2.79
N VAL A 99 7.17 -2.36 3.22
CA VAL A 99 6.87 -2.62 4.64
C VAL A 99 8.13 -3.12 5.33
N GLN A 100 8.65 -2.34 6.26
CA GLN A 100 9.87 -2.63 7.00
C GLN A 100 9.81 -2.02 8.41
N ASP A 101 10.81 -2.29 9.26
CA ASP A 101 10.84 -1.78 10.63
C ASP A 101 10.63 -0.27 10.72
N TYR A 102 11.23 0.50 9.82
CA TYR A 102 11.04 1.95 9.76
C TYR A 102 9.59 2.32 9.47
N THR A 103 8.94 1.66 8.49
CA THR A 103 7.52 1.84 8.15
C THR A 103 6.63 1.58 9.36
N ILE A 104 6.79 0.40 9.98
CA ILE A 104 5.98 -0.01 11.13
C ILE A 104 6.19 0.92 12.33
N ASN A 105 7.44 1.26 12.62
CA ASN A 105 7.76 2.15 13.74
C ASN A 105 7.20 3.57 13.51
N SER A 106 7.22 4.07 12.28
CA SER A 106 6.63 5.37 11.94
C SER A 106 5.12 5.36 12.19
N VAL A 107 4.41 4.38 11.62
CA VAL A 107 2.96 4.24 11.78
C VAL A 107 2.57 4.07 13.25
N ASN A 108 3.32 3.29 14.02
CA ASN A 108 3.06 3.08 15.43
C ASN A 108 3.15 4.35 16.28
N GLN A 109 3.91 5.37 15.85
CA GLN A 109 4.02 6.63 16.59
C GLN A 109 2.72 7.44 16.60
N PHE A 110 1.83 7.20 15.65
CA PHE A 110 0.56 7.94 15.56
C PHE A 110 -0.70 7.06 15.57
N LEU A 111 -0.64 5.76 15.26
CA LEU A 111 -1.83 4.89 15.28
C LEU A 111 -1.90 3.89 16.43
N ALA A 112 -0.77 3.41 16.97
CA ALA A 112 -0.78 2.28 17.92
C ALA A 112 -1.57 2.54 19.20
N GLN A 113 -1.62 3.79 19.68
CA GLN A 113 -2.31 4.20 20.90
C GLN A 113 -3.79 4.48 20.69
N ARG A 114 -4.28 4.52 19.43
CA ARG A 114 -5.64 4.96 19.10
C ARG A 114 -6.64 3.83 19.09
N LYS A 115 -7.89 4.20 19.27
CA LYS A 115 -9.03 3.31 19.12
C LYS A 115 -10.14 4.02 18.37
N ASN A 116 -10.82 3.28 17.51
CA ASN A 116 -12.06 3.71 16.91
C ASN A 116 -13.19 3.75 17.96
N PRO A 117 -14.33 4.39 17.71
CA PRO A 117 -15.43 4.51 18.66
C PRO A 117 -15.94 3.20 19.26
N ASN A 118 -15.75 2.07 18.59
CA ASN A 118 -16.10 0.75 19.08
C ASN A 118 -15.00 0.09 19.94
N GLY A 119 -13.90 0.79 20.23
CA GLY A 119 -12.77 0.28 20.99
C GLY A 119 -11.76 -0.56 20.19
N CYS A 120 -12.02 -0.85 18.91
CA CYS A 120 -11.09 -1.57 18.05
C CYS A 120 -9.90 -0.66 17.66
N LYS A 121 -8.75 -1.28 17.37
CA LYS A 121 -7.63 -0.56 16.78
C LYS A 121 -7.99 -0.03 15.40
N PRO A 122 -7.49 1.16 14.99
CA PRO A 122 -7.56 1.61 13.62
C PRO A 122 -6.89 0.61 12.68
N LEU A 123 -7.42 0.47 11.49
CA LEU A 123 -6.83 -0.29 10.40
C LEU A 123 -6.50 0.66 9.26
N MET A 124 -5.45 0.33 8.48
CA MET A 124 -5.09 1.10 7.30
C MET A 124 -4.80 0.16 6.12
N SER A 125 -4.63 0.75 4.94
CA SER A 125 -4.23 0.02 3.74
C SER A 125 -2.74 0.20 3.50
N TYR A 126 -2.06 -0.89 3.16
CA TYR A 126 -0.66 -0.92 2.77
C TYR A 126 -0.58 -1.40 1.33
N TYR A 127 -0.13 -0.54 0.42
CA TYR A 127 0.15 -0.87 -0.97
C TYR A 127 1.63 -1.21 -1.08
N VAL A 128 1.92 -2.50 -1.27
CA VAL A 128 3.25 -3.07 -1.02
C VAL A 128 3.93 -3.44 -2.33
N SER A 129 5.20 -3.07 -2.47
CA SER A 129 6.14 -3.49 -3.53
C SER A 129 7.20 -4.45 -2.97
N LEU A 130 7.98 -5.10 -3.87
CA LEU A 130 8.93 -6.15 -3.50
C LEU A 130 10.14 -5.62 -2.71
N ASN A 131 10.82 -4.62 -3.27
CA ASN A 131 12.12 -4.18 -2.76
C ASN A 131 12.03 -3.67 -1.32
N TYR A 132 13.01 -4.03 -0.49
CA TYR A 132 13.11 -3.64 0.93
C TYR A 132 11.98 -4.14 1.84
N THR A 133 11.03 -4.90 1.33
CA THR A 133 9.87 -5.37 2.09
C THR A 133 10.22 -6.56 2.99
N ASN A 134 9.80 -6.48 4.25
CA ASN A 134 9.76 -7.59 5.17
C ASN A 134 8.39 -8.27 5.11
N TYR A 135 8.31 -9.35 4.36
CA TYR A 135 7.04 -10.07 4.17
C TYR A 135 6.49 -10.74 5.43
N ALA A 136 7.32 -10.99 6.45
CA ALA A 136 6.82 -11.42 7.75
C ALA A 136 6.00 -10.32 8.44
N GLN A 137 6.41 -9.06 8.31
CA GLN A 137 5.64 -7.91 8.79
C GLN A 137 4.38 -7.66 7.96
N VAL A 138 4.45 -7.88 6.64
CA VAL A 138 3.24 -7.85 5.79
C VAL A 138 2.22 -8.90 6.25
N THR A 139 2.68 -10.11 6.58
CA THR A 139 1.82 -11.16 7.14
C THR A 139 1.23 -10.73 8.47
N GLU A 140 2.02 -10.12 9.36
CA GLU A 140 1.55 -9.60 10.65
C GLU A 140 0.46 -8.53 10.46
N LEU A 141 0.68 -7.57 9.56
CA LEU A 141 -0.32 -6.54 9.23
C LEU A 141 -1.62 -7.17 8.72
N TYR A 142 -1.52 -8.13 7.82
CA TYR A 142 -2.68 -8.85 7.29
C TYR A 142 -3.45 -9.61 8.36
N VAL A 143 -2.75 -10.35 9.22
CA VAL A 143 -3.36 -11.13 10.30
C VAL A 143 -4.04 -10.23 11.33
N ASN A 144 -3.49 -9.02 11.56
CA ASN A 144 -4.10 -8.01 12.42
C ASN A 144 -5.26 -7.25 11.75
N GLY A 145 -5.64 -7.61 10.53
CA GLY A 145 -6.83 -7.10 9.84
C GLY A 145 -6.59 -5.91 8.92
N ASN A 146 -5.34 -5.44 8.80
CA ASN A 146 -5.02 -4.39 7.83
C ASN A 146 -5.26 -4.87 6.40
N ASP A 147 -5.53 -3.93 5.52
CA ASP A 147 -5.69 -4.17 4.12
C ASP A 147 -4.32 -4.18 3.43
N ILE A 148 -4.04 -5.25 2.70
CA ILE A 148 -2.81 -5.37 1.90
C ILE A 148 -3.20 -5.27 0.44
N GLY A 149 -2.73 -4.22 -0.21
CA GLY A 149 -2.94 -3.93 -1.61
C GLY A 149 -1.67 -4.14 -2.44
N ASP A 150 -1.87 -4.23 -3.73
CA ASP A 150 -0.82 -4.37 -4.72
C ASP A 150 -0.31 -2.99 -5.16
N HIS A 151 1.03 -2.80 -5.16
CA HIS A 151 1.70 -1.58 -5.59
C HIS A 151 2.73 -1.85 -6.69
N THR A 152 2.46 -2.82 -7.54
CA THR A 152 3.38 -3.40 -8.53
C THR A 152 4.62 -4.05 -7.91
N MET A 153 5.29 -4.88 -8.69
CA MET A 153 6.44 -5.64 -8.19
C MET A 153 7.70 -4.79 -8.05
N THR A 154 8.03 -4.00 -9.09
CA THR A 154 9.31 -3.28 -9.16
C THR A 154 9.17 -1.76 -9.11
N HIS A 155 7.97 -1.24 -8.86
CA HIS A 155 7.70 0.18 -8.65
C HIS A 155 8.23 1.09 -9.78
N GLN A 156 7.80 0.85 -11.03
CA GLN A 156 8.31 1.59 -12.19
C GLN A 156 7.62 2.94 -12.41
N GLU A 157 8.36 3.91 -12.95
CA GLU A 157 7.89 5.27 -13.29
C GLU A 157 7.10 5.30 -14.62
N GLN A 158 6.15 4.38 -14.79
CA GLN A 158 5.28 4.31 -15.97
C GLN A 158 4.03 3.51 -15.63
N PRO A 159 2.95 3.59 -16.41
CA PRO A 159 1.82 2.69 -16.23
C PRO A 159 2.29 1.24 -16.24
N ALA A 160 1.87 0.47 -15.24
CA ALA A 160 2.37 -0.87 -15.01
C ALA A 160 2.03 -1.83 -16.17
N THR A 161 2.95 -2.72 -16.48
CA THR A 161 2.59 -3.87 -17.31
C THR A 161 1.76 -4.88 -16.52
N ASN A 162 0.99 -5.71 -17.20
CA ASN A 162 0.24 -6.78 -16.53
C ASN A 162 1.15 -7.67 -15.68
N ALA A 163 2.38 -7.93 -16.16
CA ALA A 163 3.35 -8.75 -15.44
C ALA A 163 3.84 -8.10 -14.13
N GLU A 164 3.88 -6.77 -14.05
CA GLU A 164 4.20 -6.05 -12.81
C GLU A 164 3.11 -6.21 -11.76
N ILE A 165 1.84 -6.11 -12.17
CA ILE A 165 0.68 -6.26 -11.30
C ILE A 165 0.54 -7.74 -10.87
N ASP A 166 0.48 -8.65 -11.83
CA ASP A 166 0.33 -10.09 -11.54
C ASP A 166 1.53 -10.64 -10.77
N GLY A 167 2.73 -10.15 -11.10
CA GLY A 167 3.96 -10.54 -10.43
C GLY A 167 3.95 -10.16 -8.95
N ASN A 168 3.50 -8.97 -8.61
CA ASN A 168 3.42 -8.55 -7.22
C ASN A 168 2.33 -9.28 -6.44
N LEU A 169 1.16 -9.49 -7.05
CA LEU A 169 0.11 -10.33 -6.46
C LEU A 169 0.65 -11.72 -6.09
N ILE A 170 1.44 -12.32 -6.99
CA ILE A 170 2.05 -13.64 -6.78
C ILE A 170 3.11 -13.59 -5.67
N THR A 171 3.95 -12.54 -5.61
CA THR A 171 4.94 -12.42 -4.54
C THR A 171 4.30 -12.21 -3.17
N LEU A 172 3.26 -11.42 -3.06
CA LEU A 172 2.50 -11.25 -1.82
C LEU A 172 1.92 -12.59 -1.31
N ASN A 173 1.41 -13.41 -2.23
CA ASN A 173 0.95 -14.75 -1.87
C ASN A 173 2.12 -15.67 -1.48
N ALA A 174 3.17 -15.73 -2.30
CA ALA A 174 4.29 -16.66 -2.11
C ALA A 174 5.18 -16.32 -0.91
N LEU A 175 5.42 -15.03 -0.66
CA LEU A 175 6.39 -14.55 0.33
C LEU A 175 5.75 -14.12 1.65
N ALA A 176 4.45 -13.79 1.67
CA ALA A 176 3.71 -13.43 2.88
C ALA A 176 2.59 -14.42 3.24
N GLY A 177 2.32 -15.42 2.42
CA GLY A 177 1.26 -16.41 2.65
C GLY A 177 -0.16 -15.84 2.56
N ILE A 178 -0.35 -14.68 1.93
CA ILE A 178 -1.66 -14.03 1.86
C ILE A 178 -2.48 -14.64 0.70
N PRO A 179 -3.69 -15.15 0.96
CA PRO A 179 -4.56 -15.66 -0.09
C PRO A 179 -4.89 -14.57 -1.14
N TYR A 180 -4.88 -14.92 -2.40
CA TYR A 180 -5.17 -13.99 -3.50
C TYR A 180 -6.49 -13.24 -3.32
N LYS A 181 -7.54 -13.93 -2.85
CA LYS A 181 -8.86 -13.33 -2.57
C LYS A 181 -8.83 -12.20 -1.53
N SER A 182 -7.77 -12.13 -0.74
CA SER A 182 -7.63 -11.12 0.32
C SER A 182 -6.88 -9.88 -0.15
N ILE A 183 -6.15 -9.96 -1.28
CA ILE A 183 -5.46 -8.84 -1.92
C ILE A 183 -6.42 -8.24 -2.94
N ILE A 184 -7.26 -7.33 -2.51
CA ILE A 184 -8.39 -6.84 -3.31
C ILE A 184 -8.19 -5.44 -3.89
N GLY A 185 -7.18 -4.73 -3.42
CA GLY A 185 -6.89 -3.34 -3.79
C GLY A 185 -5.61 -3.17 -4.57
N TYR A 186 -5.58 -2.11 -5.36
CA TYR A 186 -4.44 -1.69 -6.14
C TYR A 186 -4.21 -0.19 -6.00
N ARG A 187 -2.95 0.24 -6.07
CA ARG A 187 -2.53 1.62 -6.30
C ARG A 187 -1.35 1.62 -7.25
N ALA A 188 -1.41 2.47 -8.27
CA ALA A 188 -0.33 2.64 -9.22
C ALA A 188 0.84 3.41 -8.59
N PRO A 189 2.10 2.98 -8.75
CA PRO A 189 3.26 3.78 -8.43
C PRO A 189 3.19 5.16 -9.10
N PHE A 190 3.57 6.21 -8.37
CA PHE A 190 3.48 7.61 -8.85
C PHE A 190 2.08 8.01 -9.32
N LEU A 191 1.05 7.23 -9.00
CA LEU A 191 -0.32 7.35 -9.53
C LEU A 191 -0.37 7.32 -11.08
N LEU A 192 0.63 6.70 -11.70
CA LEU A 192 0.73 6.53 -13.15
C LEU A 192 -0.02 5.27 -13.57
N TYR A 193 -1.28 5.45 -13.93
CA TYR A 193 -2.13 4.39 -14.46
C TYR A 193 -2.70 4.78 -15.83
N ASP A 194 -3.20 3.80 -16.54
CA ASP A 194 -3.91 3.98 -17.79
C ASP A 194 -5.16 3.10 -17.85
N ARG A 195 -5.88 3.20 -18.96
CA ARG A 195 -7.07 2.40 -19.21
C ARG A 195 -6.77 0.89 -19.17
N ALA A 196 -5.64 0.47 -19.74
CA ALA A 196 -5.28 -0.95 -19.80
C ALA A 196 -5.04 -1.55 -18.42
N ASN A 197 -4.46 -0.74 -17.49
CA ASN A 197 -4.30 -1.15 -16.09
C ASN A 197 -5.67 -1.42 -15.44
N LEU A 198 -6.62 -0.50 -15.57
CA LEU A 198 -7.96 -0.67 -14.98
C LEU A 198 -8.68 -1.90 -15.55
N GLU A 199 -8.60 -2.11 -16.89
CA GLU A 199 -9.18 -3.28 -17.56
C GLU A 199 -8.52 -4.59 -17.07
N HIS A 200 -7.20 -4.60 -16.87
CA HIS A 200 -6.48 -5.75 -16.36
C HIS A 200 -6.84 -6.07 -14.90
N LEU A 201 -6.87 -5.06 -14.03
CA LEU A 201 -7.23 -5.20 -12.62
C LEU A 201 -8.64 -5.81 -12.48
N ALA A 202 -9.62 -5.27 -13.18
CA ALA A 202 -10.98 -5.81 -13.17
C ALA A 202 -11.05 -7.26 -13.68
N LYS A 203 -10.32 -7.57 -14.76
CA LYS A 203 -10.25 -8.91 -15.35
C LYS A 203 -9.60 -9.93 -14.42
N THR A 204 -8.58 -9.52 -13.66
CA THR A 204 -7.84 -10.41 -12.76
C THR A 204 -8.43 -10.49 -11.36
N GLY A 205 -9.58 -9.82 -11.14
CA GLY A 205 -10.40 -9.98 -9.93
C GLY A 205 -9.97 -9.09 -8.76
N PHE A 206 -9.28 -7.97 -9.01
CA PHE A 206 -9.21 -6.90 -8.03
C PHE A 206 -10.61 -6.29 -7.84
N THR A 207 -10.87 -5.82 -6.64
CA THR A 207 -12.16 -5.20 -6.30
C THR A 207 -12.11 -3.70 -6.53
N TYR A 208 -10.95 -3.07 -6.25
CA TYR A 208 -10.83 -1.62 -6.37
C TYR A 208 -9.45 -1.17 -6.83
N ASP A 209 -9.42 -0.02 -7.49
CA ASP A 209 -8.27 0.86 -7.66
C ASP A 209 -8.37 2.08 -6.74
N SER A 210 -7.25 2.64 -6.33
CA SER A 210 -7.16 3.90 -5.60
C SER A 210 -5.96 4.71 -6.12
N SER A 211 -5.99 5.02 -7.41
CA SER A 211 -4.95 5.79 -8.11
C SER A 211 -5.45 7.10 -8.68
N SER A 212 -6.77 7.28 -8.84
CA SER A 212 -7.34 8.53 -9.31
C SER A 212 -7.37 9.61 -8.23
N THR A 213 -7.41 10.87 -8.66
CA THR A 213 -7.33 12.01 -7.75
C THR A 213 -8.67 12.74 -7.62
N ALA A 214 -8.98 13.18 -6.39
CA ALA A 214 -10.01 14.16 -6.10
C ALA A 214 -9.32 15.43 -5.60
N SER A 215 -9.19 16.40 -6.48
CA SER A 215 -8.31 17.56 -6.32
C SER A 215 -9.05 18.91 -6.33
N VAL A 216 -10.37 18.87 -6.23
CA VAL A 216 -11.23 20.04 -6.09
C VAL A 216 -11.94 19.96 -4.73
N PRO A 217 -11.86 21.02 -3.90
CA PRO A 217 -12.44 21.01 -2.57
C PRO A 217 -13.92 20.59 -2.55
N VAL A 218 -14.35 19.88 -1.51
CA VAL A 218 -15.75 19.42 -1.36
C VAL A 218 -16.74 20.58 -1.28
N THR A 219 -16.29 21.78 -0.96
CA THR A 219 -17.08 23.02 -0.93
C THR A 219 -17.30 23.65 -2.30
N ASP A 220 -16.53 23.23 -3.31
CA ASP A 220 -16.71 23.70 -4.69
C ASP A 220 -17.90 22.98 -5.33
N PRO A 221 -18.82 23.69 -6.02
CA PRO A 221 -19.93 23.05 -6.71
C PRO A 221 -19.53 22.11 -7.83
N ASN A 222 -18.30 22.23 -8.34
CA ASN A 222 -17.72 21.34 -9.38
C ASN A 222 -16.74 20.32 -8.79
N THR A 223 -16.84 20.03 -7.51
CA THR A 223 -15.94 19.08 -6.84
C THR A 223 -15.92 17.72 -7.55
N ASP A 224 -14.75 17.12 -7.60
CA ASP A 224 -14.49 15.76 -8.04
C ASP A 224 -14.32 14.78 -6.87
N ALA A 225 -14.56 15.24 -5.66
CA ALA A 225 -14.54 14.42 -4.45
C ALA A 225 -15.82 13.57 -4.34
N PHE A 226 -15.96 12.63 -5.27
CA PHE A 226 -17.04 11.65 -5.26
C PHE A 226 -16.82 10.63 -4.15
N TRP A 227 -17.90 10.08 -3.59
CA TRP A 227 -17.83 8.83 -2.85
C TRP A 227 -17.26 7.72 -3.75
N PRO A 228 -16.63 6.67 -3.20
CA PRO A 228 -16.21 5.55 -4.03
C PRO A 228 -17.33 5.06 -4.93
N TYR A 229 -17.03 4.83 -6.19
CA TYR A 229 -18.02 4.48 -7.20
C TYR A 229 -17.53 3.32 -8.06
N THR A 230 -18.44 2.68 -8.80
CA THR A 230 -18.08 1.57 -9.69
C THR A 230 -17.94 2.04 -11.13
N LEU A 231 -17.06 1.40 -11.88
CA LEU A 231 -16.77 1.75 -13.26
C LEU A 231 -17.77 1.16 -14.26
N ASP A 232 -18.98 0.79 -13.82
CA ASP A 232 -20.07 0.38 -14.73
C ASP A 232 -20.38 1.45 -15.79
N ASN A 233 -20.22 2.70 -15.43
CA ASN A 233 -20.46 3.86 -16.29
C ASN A 233 -19.17 4.63 -16.62
N GLY A 234 -17.99 4.01 -16.39
CA GLY A 234 -16.68 4.58 -16.65
C GLY A 234 -16.16 5.45 -15.52
N MET A 235 -14.98 6.05 -15.76
CA MET A 235 -14.31 6.97 -14.84
C MET A 235 -15.01 8.33 -14.82
N ALA A 236 -15.03 8.94 -13.63
CA ALA A 236 -15.49 10.31 -13.39
C ALA A 236 -14.35 11.24 -12.94
N ASN A 237 -13.20 10.70 -12.53
CA ASN A 237 -12.01 11.43 -12.13
C ASN A 237 -10.93 11.41 -13.23
N ASP A 238 -9.96 12.30 -13.14
CA ASP A 238 -8.73 12.35 -13.97
C ASP A 238 -8.94 12.48 -15.49
N CYS A 239 -10.12 12.87 -15.94
CA CYS A 239 -10.50 12.94 -17.36
C CYS A 239 -9.62 13.84 -18.22
N GLN A 240 -8.88 14.78 -17.63
CA GLN A 240 -7.97 15.67 -18.37
C GLN A 240 -6.51 15.20 -18.28
N SER A 241 -6.19 14.35 -17.31
CA SER A 241 -4.83 13.93 -17.02
C SER A 241 -4.49 12.53 -17.54
N VAL A 242 -5.49 11.65 -17.65
CA VAL A 242 -5.31 10.28 -18.15
C VAL A 242 -6.03 10.12 -19.48
N ALA A 243 -5.29 9.67 -20.50
CA ALA A 243 -5.85 9.50 -21.83
C ALA A 243 -6.80 8.28 -21.89
N ASN A 244 -7.83 8.39 -22.72
CA ASN A 244 -8.79 7.31 -23.03
C ASN A 244 -9.61 6.79 -21.84
N ILE A 245 -9.70 7.58 -20.76
CA ILE A 245 -10.69 7.36 -19.70
C ILE A 245 -11.79 8.41 -19.77
N CYS A 246 -12.85 8.24 -18.99
CA CYS A 246 -14.04 9.09 -18.96
C CYS A 246 -14.91 9.02 -20.23
N GLY A 247 -15.97 9.80 -20.24
CA GLY A 247 -16.97 9.69 -21.33
C GLY A 247 -17.59 8.30 -21.43
N GLY A 248 -17.82 7.64 -20.29
CA GLY A 248 -18.35 6.28 -20.21
C GLY A 248 -17.30 5.18 -20.34
N GLN A 249 -16.00 5.49 -20.22
CA GLN A 249 -14.90 4.52 -20.38
C GLN A 249 -13.92 4.55 -19.20
N PRO A 250 -13.25 3.41 -18.90
CA PRO A 250 -13.64 2.06 -19.32
C PRO A 250 -14.92 1.60 -18.61
N GLN A 251 -15.70 0.70 -19.22
CA GLN A 251 -16.85 0.09 -18.54
C GLN A 251 -16.42 -1.23 -17.90
N LEU A 252 -16.34 -1.22 -16.58
CA LEU A 252 -15.88 -2.34 -15.76
C LEU A 252 -16.89 -2.62 -14.65
N PRO A 253 -17.95 -3.38 -14.93
CA PRO A 253 -19.04 -3.59 -13.99
C PRO A 253 -18.58 -4.17 -12.65
N GLY A 254 -18.95 -3.48 -11.56
CA GLY A 254 -18.65 -3.90 -10.20
C GLY A 254 -17.20 -3.65 -9.75
N PHE A 255 -16.33 -3.11 -10.60
CA PHE A 255 -14.98 -2.69 -10.21
C PHE A 255 -15.03 -1.26 -9.64
N TRP A 256 -14.46 -1.08 -8.45
CA TRP A 256 -14.55 0.17 -7.69
C TRP A 256 -13.37 1.08 -7.96
N GLU A 257 -13.66 2.38 -7.99
CA GLU A 257 -12.68 3.44 -7.89
C GLU A 257 -12.83 4.14 -6.53
N ILE A 258 -11.74 4.26 -5.80
CA ILE A 258 -11.66 5.05 -4.57
C ILE A 258 -10.81 6.28 -4.85
N PRO A 259 -11.40 7.45 -5.12
CA PRO A 259 -10.64 8.65 -5.36
C PRO A 259 -9.74 8.99 -4.17
N MET A 260 -8.54 9.47 -4.44
CA MET A 260 -7.62 9.98 -3.43
C MET A 260 -7.96 11.44 -3.17
N TYR A 261 -8.44 11.74 -1.98
CA TYR A 261 -8.94 13.07 -1.59
C TYR A 261 -7.78 13.96 -1.15
N ALA A 262 -7.55 15.07 -1.87
CA ALA A 262 -6.52 16.02 -1.54
C ALA A 262 -6.85 16.84 -0.28
N ILE A 263 -5.80 17.27 0.42
CA ILE A 263 -5.84 18.29 1.46
C ILE A 263 -5.58 19.64 0.78
N PHE A 264 -6.23 20.71 1.22
CA PHE A 264 -6.15 22.01 0.57
C PHE A 264 -5.58 23.08 1.50
N ASP A 265 -4.65 23.85 0.97
CA ASP A 265 -4.25 25.12 1.59
C ASP A 265 -5.23 26.26 1.26
N GLU A 266 -4.89 27.49 1.64
CA GLU A 266 -5.74 28.67 1.42
C GLU A 266 -5.97 29.03 -0.05
N ARG A 267 -5.24 28.41 -0.98
CA ARG A 267 -5.40 28.59 -2.43
C ARG A 267 -6.51 27.73 -3.02
N GLY A 268 -7.12 26.87 -2.22
CA GLY A 268 -8.16 25.94 -2.68
C GLY A 268 -7.62 24.94 -3.69
N ALA A 269 -8.31 24.70 -4.80
CA ALA A 269 -7.90 23.72 -5.81
C ALA A 269 -6.49 23.96 -6.39
N ALA A 270 -5.98 25.20 -6.35
CA ALA A 270 -4.62 25.52 -6.76
C ALA A 270 -3.55 25.14 -5.70
N GLY A 271 -3.98 24.82 -4.50
CA GLY A 271 -3.15 24.41 -3.37
C GLY A 271 -3.54 23.03 -2.87
N ALA A 272 -3.75 22.07 -3.77
CA ALA A 272 -4.07 20.70 -3.41
C ALA A 272 -2.79 19.91 -3.07
N HIS A 273 -2.82 19.21 -1.93
CA HIS A 273 -1.75 18.37 -1.40
C HIS A 273 -2.29 16.94 -1.26
N LEU A 274 -1.65 15.96 -1.89
CA LEU A 274 -2.22 14.61 -1.97
C LEU A 274 -1.41 13.59 -1.17
N MET A 275 -0.20 13.24 -1.66
CA MET A 275 0.69 12.33 -0.96
C MET A 275 1.61 13.12 -0.03
N ASP A 276 1.84 12.58 1.18
CA ASP A 276 2.78 13.14 2.15
C ASP A 276 2.61 14.66 2.41
N PRO A 277 1.39 15.16 2.65
CA PRO A 277 1.13 16.61 2.76
C PRO A 277 1.97 17.28 3.85
N TYR A 278 2.48 16.52 4.81
CA TYR A 278 3.38 16.97 5.87
C TYR A 278 4.80 17.33 5.39
N LEU A 279 5.13 17.06 4.13
CA LEU A 279 6.38 17.47 3.49
C LEU A 279 6.25 18.78 2.70
N ASP A 280 5.04 19.22 2.41
CA ASP A 280 4.76 20.32 1.49
C ASP A 280 4.92 21.71 2.14
N SER A 281 5.10 21.78 3.44
CA SER A 281 5.50 23.00 4.15
C SER A 281 6.65 22.71 5.14
N ALA A 282 7.58 23.65 5.23
CA ALA A 282 8.62 23.63 6.27
C ALA A 282 8.04 23.85 7.68
N ASN A 283 6.83 24.37 7.76
CA ASN A 283 6.13 24.68 9.01
C ASN A 283 4.97 23.70 9.22
N ALA A 284 5.14 22.77 10.13
CA ALA A 284 4.13 21.76 10.45
C ALA A 284 2.79 22.36 10.90
N SER A 285 2.75 23.59 11.45
CA SER A 285 1.50 24.25 11.86
C SER A 285 0.65 24.67 10.67
N ASP A 286 1.25 24.97 9.51
CA ASP A 286 0.49 25.31 8.31
C ASP A 286 -0.22 24.06 7.80
N VAL A 287 0.49 22.94 7.71
CA VAL A 287 -0.10 21.66 7.32
C VAL A 287 -1.22 21.24 8.28
N LEU A 288 -1.02 21.43 9.58
CA LEU A 288 -2.07 21.17 10.57
C LEU A 288 -3.33 22.01 10.33
N ALA A 289 -3.15 23.28 9.97
CA ALA A 289 -4.26 24.16 9.64
C ALA A 289 -5.00 23.70 8.37
N TRP A 290 -4.27 23.31 7.32
CA TRP A 290 -4.85 22.77 6.08
C TRP A 290 -5.63 21.48 6.33
N MET A 291 -5.04 20.54 7.08
CA MET A 291 -5.71 19.30 7.46
C MET A 291 -6.99 19.54 8.25
N LYS A 292 -6.93 20.42 9.27
CA LYS A 292 -8.12 20.76 10.08
C LYS A 292 -9.20 21.46 9.25
N SER A 293 -8.83 22.39 8.37
CA SER A 293 -9.78 23.09 7.50
C SER A 293 -10.45 22.12 6.53
N THR A 294 -9.66 21.36 5.76
CA THR A 294 -10.20 20.39 4.81
C THR A 294 -11.06 19.33 5.49
N PHE A 295 -10.61 18.79 6.64
CA PHE A 295 -11.41 17.83 7.41
C PHE A 295 -12.75 18.45 7.87
N THR A 296 -12.76 19.70 8.31
CA THR A 296 -13.97 20.40 8.74
C THR A 296 -14.96 20.56 7.59
N ASP A 297 -14.47 20.84 6.39
CA ASP A 297 -15.30 20.95 5.18
C ASP A 297 -15.95 19.59 4.83
N HIS A 298 -15.20 18.50 4.91
CA HIS A 298 -15.74 17.14 4.73
C HIS A 298 -16.77 16.80 5.82
N TYR A 299 -16.44 17.09 7.09
CA TYR A 299 -17.27 16.77 8.24
C TYR A 299 -18.61 17.53 8.24
N ASN A 300 -18.60 18.82 7.94
CA ASN A 300 -19.78 19.67 7.89
C ASN A 300 -20.52 19.57 6.54
N GLY A 301 -19.87 19.01 5.53
CA GLY A 301 -20.44 18.82 4.20
C GLY A 301 -21.22 17.50 4.08
N LYS A 302 -20.85 16.71 3.09
CA LYS A 302 -21.53 15.45 2.76
C LYS A 302 -20.79 14.22 3.26
N ARG A 303 -19.83 14.38 4.17
CA ARG A 303 -19.08 13.32 4.83
C ARG A 303 -18.23 12.46 3.89
N GLN A 304 -17.87 12.95 2.69
CA GLN A 304 -16.91 12.22 1.86
C GLN A 304 -15.67 11.84 2.69
N PRO A 305 -15.03 10.71 2.42
CA PRO A 305 -13.86 10.29 3.17
C PRO A 305 -12.75 11.34 3.15
N PHE A 306 -12.07 11.51 4.27
CA PHE A 306 -10.87 12.34 4.37
C PHE A 306 -9.65 11.43 4.21
N GLY A 307 -8.76 11.72 3.26
CA GLY A 307 -7.61 10.90 2.95
C GLY A 307 -6.32 11.39 3.64
N VAL A 308 -5.54 10.45 4.18
CA VAL A 308 -4.16 10.68 4.60
C VAL A 308 -3.30 9.60 3.94
N TYR A 309 -2.60 9.98 2.89
CA TYR A 309 -1.81 9.08 2.06
C TYR A 309 -0.34 9.33 2.33
N THR A 310 0.40 8.26 2.65
CA THR A 310 1.76 8.41 3.17
C THR A 310 2.74 7.42 2.56
N HIS A 311 4.02 7.84 2.48
CA HIS A 311 5.15 6.94 2.46
C HIS A 311 5.77 6.99 3.87
N PRO A 312 5.51 6.00 4.74
CA PRO A 312 5.91 6.09 6.15
C PRO A 312 7.42 6.22 6.38
N ILE A 313 8.22 5.93 5.35
CA ILE A 313 9.66 6.14 5.40
C ILE A 313 10.03 7.60 5.66
N HIS A 314 9.25 8.55 5.18
CA HIS A 314 9.45 9.99 5.42
C HIS A 314 9.22 10.39 6.88
N LEU A 315 8.51 9.55 7.63
CA LEU A 315 8.23 9.71 9.06
C LEU A 315 9.15 8.83 9.93
N ALA A 316 10.20 8.25 9.34
CA ALA A 316 11.08 7.31 10.01
C ALA A 316 12.16 8.03 10.81
N LYS A 317 12.08 7.93 12.13
CA LYS A 317 13.11 8.42 13.02
C LYS A 317 14.41 7.63 12.85
N GLY A 318 15.51 8.35 12.65
CA GLY A 318 16.84 7.76 12.52
C GLY A 318 17.10 7.06 11.18
N TYR A 319 16.25 7.26 10.18
CA TYR A 319 16.52 6.76 8.84
C TYR A 319 17.72 7.52 8.24
N PRO A 320 18.73 6.79 7.70
CA PRO A 320 19.94 7.43 7.19
C PRO A 320 19.62 8.44 6.07
N GLY A 321 20.07 9.68 6.24
CA GLY A 321 19.90 10.74 5.26
C GLY A 321 18.61 11.55 5.39
N LEU A 322 17.67 11.16 6.25
CA LEU A 322 16.48 11.97 6.54
C LEU A 322 16.65 12.76 7.84
N LYS A 323 16.09 13.98 7.86
CA LYS A 323 15.94 14.76 9.09
C LYS A 323 14.92 14.03 10.00
N ASP A 324 15.16 14.05 11.32
CA ASP A 324 14.21 13.48 12.28
C ASP A 324 12.84 14.18 12.15
N PRO A 325 11.75 13.44 11.86
CA PRO A 325 10.42 14.00 11.54
C PRO A 325 9.57 14.28 12.79
N VAL A 326 10.18 14.70 13.89
CA VAL A 326 9.48 14.92 15.18
C VAL A 326 8.30 15.88 15.02
N ASP A 327 8.50 16.98 14.30
CA ASP A 327 7.46 18.00 14.12
C ASP A 327 6.27 17.44 13.31
N GLN A 328 6.55 16.65 12.27
CA GLN A 328 5.53 16.00 11.44
C GLN A 328 4.75 14.95 12.24
N ILE A 329 5.42 14.13 13.03
CA ILE A 329 4.78 13.15 13.91
C ILE A 329 3.90 13.83 14.97
N ASN A 330 4.39 14.90 15.60
CA ASN A 330 3.62 15.65 16.59
C ASN A 330 2.40 16.29 15.93
N MET A 331 2.54 16.87 14.76
CA MET A 331 1.46 17.47 13.99
C MET A 331 0.39 16.44 13.62
N LEU A 332 0.77 15.26 13.11
CA LEU A 332 -0.16 14.18 12.81
C LEU A 332 -0.90 13.71 14.07
N ASN A 333 -0.22 13.58 15.19
CA ASN A 333 -0.84 13.24 16.46
C ASN A 333 -1.84 14.32 16.90
N GLU A 334 -1.47 15.60 16.82
CA GLU A 334 -2.38 16.70 17.17
C GLU A 334 -3.62 16.72 16.27
N PHE A 335 -3.45 16.52 14.96
CA PHE A 335 -4.58 16.41 14.04
C PHE A 335 -5.51 15.25 14.40
N LEU A 336 -4.95 14.05 14.58
CA LEU A 336 -5.74 12.86 14.88
C LEU A 336 -6.42 12.95 16.26
N ASP A 337 -5.75 13.53 17.28
CA ASP A 337 -6.34 13.78 18.58
C ASP A 337 -7.53 14.74 18.45
N TRP A 338 -7.33 15.85 17.75
CA TRP A 338 -8.39 16.81 17.53
C TRP A 338 -9.58 16.20 16.77
N ALA A 339 -9.33 15.47 15.69
CA ALA A 339 -10.37 14.89 14.85
C ALA A 339 -11.18 13.79 15.57
N THR A 340 -10.55 13.03 16.49
CA THR A 340 -11.18 11.85 17.11
C THR A 340 -11.68 12.09 18.54
N THR A 341 -11.26 13.17 19.22
CA THR A 341 -11.61 13.44 20.62
C THR A 341 -12.32 14.77 20.86
N SER A 342 -12.39 15.66 19.87
CA SER A 342 -13.11 16.93 19.98
C SER A 342 -14.60 16.68 20.22
N ALA A 343 -15.20 17.44 21.12
CA ALA A 343 -16.63 17.35 21.42
C ALA A 343 -17.51 17.65 20.19
N ASP A 344 -17.01 18.46 19.26
CA ASP A 344 -17.71 18.84 18.04
C ASP A 344 -17.56 17.80 16.90
N MET A 345 -16.66 16.83 17.06
CA MET A 345 -16.33 15.82 16.04
C MET A 345 -16.73 14.43 16.55
N GLN A 346 -17.96 14.03 16.23
CA GLN A 346 -18.48 12.71 16.64
C GLN A 346 -18.45 11.70 15.49
N ASN A 347 -18.38 10.41 15.83
CA ASN A 347 -18.43 9.31 14.86
C ASN A 347 -17.31 9.39 13.80
N VAL A 348 -16.11 9.80 14.22
CA VAL A 348 -14.91 9.78 13.38
C VAL A 348 -14.23 8.42 13.52
N TRP A 349 -13.92 7.80 12.38
CA TRP A 349 -13.33 6.45 12.30
C TRP A 349 -12.10 6.47 11.41
N ILE A 350 -11.00 5.91 11.88
CA ILE A 350 -9.79 5.69 11.08
C ILE A 350 -9.88 4.28 10.51
N ILE A 351 -9.88 4.16 9.19
CA ILE A 351 -10.20 2.91 8.48
C ILE A 351 -9.27 2.65 7.29
N SER A 352 -9.24 1.39 6.84
CA SER A 352 -8.64 1.00 5.56
C SER A 352 -9.61 1.18 4.38
N ASN A 353 -9.07 1.20 3.16
CA ASN A 353 -9.87 1.21 1.93
C ASN A 353 -10.76 -0.04 1.81
N LYS A 354 -10.28 -1.20 2.28
CA LYS A 354 -11.09 -2.42 2.35
C LYS A 354 -12.33 -2.25 3.22
N GLN A 355 -12.18 -1.59 4.38
CA GLN A 355 -13.32 -1.28 5.24
C GLN A 355 -14.25 -0.27 4.59
N LEU A 356 -13.70 0.72 3.90
CA LEU A 356 -14.50 1.71 3.14
C LEU A 356 -15.35 1.02 2.08
N ILE A 357 -14.77 0.13 1.27
CA ILE A 357 -15.53 -0.64 0.25
C ILE A 357 -16.60 -1.53 0.91
N ALA A 358 -16.27 -2.19 2.02
CA ALA A 358 -17.25 -3.02 2.74
C ALA A 358 -18.46 -2.18 3.23
N TRP A 359 -18.22 -0.96 3.68
CA TRP A 359 -19.29 -0.04 4.05
C TRP A 359 -20.03 0.49 2.83
N MET A 360 -19.34 0.85 1.75
CA MET A 360 -19.97 1.30 0.50
C MET A 360 -20.92 0.26 -0.09
N GLN A 361 -20.60 -1.03 0.02
CA GLN A 361 -21.45 -2.11 -0.45
C GLN A 361 -22.73 -2.30 0.40
N ASN A 362 -22.68 -1.89 1.66
CA ASN A 362 -23.81 -1.95 2.59
C ASN A 362 -23.78 -0.75 3.53
N PRO A 363 -24.08 0.48 3.04
CA PRO A 363 -24.00 1.68 3.85
C PRO A 363 -25.03 1.67 4.96
N VAL A 364 -24.54 1.84 6.18
CA VAL A 364 -25.33 1.93 7.40
C VAL A 364 -24.98 3.21 8.16
N PRO A 365 -25.91 3.75 8.98
CA PRO A 365 -25.60 4.88 9.87
C PRO A 365 -24.44 4.56 10.83
N ALA A 366 -23.74 5.59 11.31
CA ALA A 366 -22.64 5.45 12.26
C ALA A 366 -23.01 4.62 13.49
N SER A 367 -24.24 4.74 13.99
CA SER A 367 -24.77 3.96 15.12
C SER A 367 -24.85 2.44 14.85
N GLN A 368 -24.86 2.02 13.60
CA GLN A 368 -24.96 0.62 13.17
C GLN A 368 -23.66 0.06 12.60
N LEU A 369 -22.57 0.83 12.58
CA LEU A 369 -21.32 0.42 11.93
C LEU A 369 -20.77 -0.90 12.48
N ASN A 370 -20.95 -1.17 13.78
CA ASN A 370 -20.56 -2.43 14.43
C ASN A 370 -21.33 -3.67 13.96
N THR A 371 -22.41 -3.51 13.19
CA THR A 371 -23.15 -4.64 12.62
C THR A 371 -22.40 -5.24 11.42
N LEU A 372 -21.54 -4.47 10.79
CA LEU A 372 -20.72 -4.92 9.66
C LEU A 372 -19.51 -5.70 10.16
N ASP A 373 -19.27 -6.89 9.61
CA ASP A 373 -18.15 -7.75 10.01
C ASP A 373 -16.79 -7.08 9.82
N ALA A 374 -16.63 -6.26 8.78
CA ALA A 374 -15.42 -5.51 8.51
C ALA A 374 -15.04 -4.48 9.61
N PHE A 375 -15.99 -4.12 10.48
CA PHE A 375 -15.79 -3.16 11.57
C PHE A 375 -15.73 -3.81 12.95
N LYS A 376 -15.88 -5.11 13.03
CA LYS A 376 -15.65 -5.86 14.28
C LYS A 376 -14.16 -5.92 14.59
N CYS A 377 -13.82 -5.93 15.87
CA CYS A 377 -12.41 -6.08 16.27
C CYS A 377 -11.85 -7.39 15.74
N GLN A 378 -10.76 -7.29 15.01
CA GLN A 378 -10.04 -8.47 14.55
C GLN A 378 -9.29 -9.10 15.74
N THR A 379 -9.43 -10.39 15.91
CA THR A 379 -8.66 -11.17 16.87
C THR A 379 -7.84 -12.17 16.07
N ALA A 380 -6.54 -11.98 16.05
CA ALA A 380 -5.64 -12.89 15.36
C ALA A 380 -5.60 -14.24 16.08
N ASN A 381 -5.85 -15.32 15.35
CA ASN A 381 -5.60 -16.67 15.82
C ASN A 381 -4.15 -17.03 15.51
N VAL A 382 -3.27 -16.89 16.52
CA VAL A 382 -1.83 -17.03 16.38
C VAL A 382 -1.40 -18.42 16.79
N ASP A 383 -0.87 -19.20 15.86
CA ASP A 383 -0.04 -20.35 16.17
C ASP A 383 1.44 -19.91 16.19
N GLN A 384 2.13 -20.20 17.32
CA GLN A 384 3.52 -19.78 17.53
C GLN A 384 4.54 -20.64 16.78
N HIS A 385 4.10 -21.72 16.16
CA HIS A 385 4.95 -22.68 15.46
C HIS A 385 4.91 -22.55 13.94
N ILE A 386 4.16 -21.59 13.42
CA ILE A 386 4.03 -21.35 11.98
C ILE A 386 4.47 -19.94 11.62
N CYS A 387 4.88 -19.76 10.39
CA CYS A 387 5.24 -18.46 9.85
C CYS A 387 3.99 -17.60 9.61
N ASN A 388 3.62 -16.80 10.60
CA ASN A 388 2.41 -15.97 10.57
C ASN A 388 2.71 -14.49 10.86
N GLY A 389 3.96 -14.05 10.72
CA GLY A 389 4.37 -12.66 10.91
C GLY A 389 4.51 -12.20 12.35
N PHE A 390 4.28 -13.04 13.35
CA PHE A 390 4.43 -12.64 14.76
C PHE A 390 5.89 -12.78 15.26
N ALA A 391 6.26 -11.92 16.21
CA ALA A 391 7.64 -11.77 16.67
C ALA A 391 8.35 -13.08 17.11
N LYS A 392 7.59 -14.10 17.52
CA LYS A 392 8.15 -15.40 17.90
C LYS A 392 8.64 -16.23 16.71
N ASN A 393 8.37 -15.78 15.48
CA ASN A 393 8.81 -16.44 14.25
C ASN A 393 10.08 -15.81 13.67
N ASN A 394 10.76 -14.93 14.41
CA ASN A 394 11.96 -14.24 13.92
C ASN A 394 13.12 -15.19 13.57
N ASP A 395 13.19 -16.37 14.19
CA ASP A 395 14.15 -17.44 13.87
C ASP A 395 13.89 -18.08 12.49
N LEU A 396 12.73 -17.81 11.89
CA LEU A 396 12.31 -18.28 10.57
C LEU A 396 12.62 -17.29 9.45
N LEU A 397 12.92 -16.05 9.82
CA LEU A 397 13.11 -14.96 8.87
C LEU A 397 14.41 -15.15 8.08
N GLU A 398 14.30 -15.18 6.77
CA GLU A 398 15.43 -15.22 5.87
C GLU A 398 15.61 -13.89 5.15
N HIS A 399 16.87 -13.46 5.03
CA HIS A 399 17.27 -12.30 4.25
C HIS A 399 17.56 -12.72 2.81
N CYS A 400 16.77 -12.20 1.89
CA CYS A 400 16.89 -12.46 0.46
C CYS A 400 17.39 -11.18 -0.24
N ILE A 401 18.04 -11.36 -1.38
CA ILE A 401 18.55 -10.26 -2.19
C ILE A 401 17.76 -10.20 -3.49
N SER A 402 17.29 -9.02 -3.84
CA SER A 402 16.69 -8.71 -5.13
C SER A 402 17.70 -7.96 -6.00
N ASN A 403 17.80 -8.35 -7.26
CA ASN A 403 18.58 -7.65 -8.29
C ASN A 403 17.61 -7.19 -9.40
N THR A 404 16.52 -6.57 -9.02
CA THR A 404 15.53 -6.08 -9.99
C THR A 404 16.13 -4.97 -10.86
N ALA A 405 15.68 -4.90 -12.10
CA ALA A 405 16.09 -3.81 -12.99
C ALA A 405 15.60 -2.47 -12.41
N GLY A 406 16.51 -1.49 -12.30
CA GLY A 406 16.22 -0.21 -11.66
C GLY A 406 16.83 -0.05 -10.27
N ASP A 407 17.25 -1.13 -9.63
CA ASP A 407 18.04 -1.08 -8.40
C ASP A 407 19.48 -0.66 -8.73
N ALA A 408 19.82 0.58 -8.46
CA ALA A 408 21.16 1.12 -8.72
C ALA A 408 22.27 0.40 -7.96
N LEU A 409 21.92 -0.24 -6.85
CA LEU A 409 22.84 -0.98 -6.02
C LEU A 409 22.85 -2.48 -6.35
N ASN A 410 21.93 -2.95 -7.21
CA ASN A 410 21.71 -4.36 -7.52
C ASN A 410 21.64 -5.24 -6.26
N ASN A 411 21.06 -4.72 -5.18
CA ASN A 411 21.11 -5.34 -3.87
C ASN A 411 19.95 -4.87 -2.97
N SER A 412 18.74 -4.79 -3.53
CA SER A 412 17.56 -4.48 -2.71
C SER A 412 17.16 -5.71 -1.90
N PRO A 413 17.38 -5.71 -0.58
CA PRO A 413 16.99 -6.84 0.25
C PRO A 413 15.48 -6.92 0.39
N PHE A 414 14.99 -8.13 0.56
CA PHE A 414 13.67 -8.40 1.11
C PHE A 414 13.76 -9.56 2.10
N TYR A 415 12.75 -9.70 2.93
CA TYR A 415 12.76 -10.70 3.98
C TYR A 415 11.49 -11.53 3.93
N THR A 416 11.61 -12.83 4.12
CA THR A 416 10.47 -13.75 4.18
C THR A 416 10.75 -14.89 5.14
N CYS A 417 9.74 -15.46 5.74
CA CYS A 417 9.87 -16.71 6.48
C CYS A 417 9.38 -17.93 5.70
N TYR A 418 9.11 -17.77 4.42
CA TYR A 418 8.73 -18.87 3.52
C TYR A 418 9.90 -19.39 2.65
N GLY A 419 11.11 -18.92 2.90
CA GLY A 419 12.35 -19.31 2.23
C GLY A 419 12.70 -18.44 1.01
N CYS A 420 13.98 -18.10 0.89
CA CYS A 420 14.47 -17.31 -0.23
C CYS A 420 14.39 -18.08 -1.55
N PRO A 421 13.98 -17.42 -2.65
CA PRO A 421 14.03 -18.02 -3.98
C PRO A 421 15.48 -18.22 -4.45
N GLN A 422 15.68 -19.16 -5.38
CA GLN A 422 17.00 -19.46 -5.99
C GLN A 422 17.53 -18.31 -6.84
N THR A 423 16.62 -17.63 -7.54
CA THR A 423 16.90 -16.46 -8.36
C THR A 423 16.03 -15.32 -7.88
N THR A 424 16.45 -14.11 -8.16
CA THR A 424 15.64 -12.91 -7.87
C THR A 424 14.26 -13.02 -8.52
N PRO A 425 13.18 -12.82 -7.78
CA PRO A 425 11.86 -12.68 -8.36
C PRO A 425 11.82 -11.56 -9.39
N SER A 426 11.11 -11.79 -10.49
CA SER A 426 10.91 -10.80 -11.55
C SER A 426 9.46 -10.84 -12.03
N PRO A 427 8.96 -9.80 -12.70
CA PRO A 427 7.60 -9.81 -13.24
C PRO A 427 7.29 -11.02 -14.14
N GLN A 428 8.29 -11.53 -14.84
CA GLN A 428 8.16 -12.71 -15.71
C GLN A 428 8.31 -14.04 -14.97
N GLN A 429 8.93 -14.01 -13.79
CA GLN A 429 9.07 -15.17 -12.90
C GLN A 429 8.93 -14.73 -11.43
N PRO A 430 7.74 -14.40 -10.99
CA PRO A 430 7.51 -13.79 -9.67
C PRO A 430 7.68 -14.77 -8.51
N ASN A 431 7.59 -16.06 -8.74
CA ASN A 431 7.77 -17.11 -7.73
C ASN A 431 8.80 -18.15 -8.17
N PRO A 432 10.10 -17.80 -8.27
CA PRO A 432 11.14 -18.75 -8.60
C PRO A 432 11.20 -19.90 -7.57
N PRO A 433 11.71 -21.08 -7.96
CA PRO A 433 11.95 -22.17 -7.01
C PRO A 433 12.80 -21.70 -5.83
N GLN A 434 12.58 -22.26 -4.66
CA GLN A 434 13.36 -21.90 -3.47
C GLN A 434 14.81 -22.38 -3.58
N LYS A 435 15.70 -21.60 -2.97
CA LYS A 435 17.14 -21.86 -2.92
C LYS A 435 17.48 -23.18 -2.26
N ASN A 436 16.76 -23.53 -1.20
CA ASN A 436 16.90 -24.80 -0.52
C ASN A 436 15.68 -25.65 -0.84
N ASN A 437 15.89 -26.82 -1.47
CA ASN A 437 14.87 -27.84 -1.62
C ASN A 437 14.49 -28.47 -0.26
N ASP A 438 15.06 -27.97 0.81
CA ASP A 438 14.72 -28.38 2.15
C ASP A 438 13.31 -27.86 2.47
N ARG A 439 12.37 -28.77 2.40
CA ARG A 439 10.99 -28.52 2.81
C ARG A 439 10.87 -27.97 4.24
N SER A 440 11.93 -28.11 5.05
CA SER A 440 11.93 -27.62 6.43
C SER A 440 11.73 -26.10 6.54
N LEU A 441 12.12 -25.32 5.53
CA LEU A 441 11.92 -23.87 5.53
C LEU A 441 10.49 -23.46 5.12
N ARG A 442 9.86 -24.23 4.20
CA ARG A 442 8.44 -24.04 3.85
C ARG A 442 7.47 -24.76 4.80
N THR A 443 7.94 -25.73 5.56
CA THR A 443 7.11 -26.59 6.41
C THR A 443 6.82 -26.01 7.79
N ARG A 444 7.14 -24.75 8.01
CA ARG A 444 6.69 -24.05 9.21
C ARG A 444 5.24 -23.53 9.08
N ILE A 445 4.52 -24.06 8.11
CA ILE A 445 3.07 -24.18 8.06
C ILE A 445 2.68 -25.53 8.67
N PRO A 446 1.42 -25.70 9.16
CA PRO A 446 0.98 -26.94 9.81
C PRO A 446 1.22 -28.20 8.96
N ASN A 447 1.55 -29.32 9.61
CA ASN A 447 1.85 -30.61 8.97
C ASN A 447 0.75 -31.16 8.06
N ASN A 448 -0.48 -30.66 8.20
CA ASN A 448 -1.62 -31.03 7.36
C ASN A 448 -1.73 -30.14 6.10
N CYS A 449 -0.78 -29.24 5.87
CA CYS A 449 -0.73 -28.41 4.68
C CYS A 449 0.39 -28.84 3.76
N ASP A 450 0.04 -29.53 2.67
CA ASP A 450 0.99 -30.08 1.70
C ASP A 450 1.52 -29.01 0.71
N THR A 451 1.09 -27.78 0.85
CA THR A 451 1.45 -26.67 -0.06
C THR A 451 1.80 -25.42 0.72
N PRO A 452 2.54 -24.47 0.09
CA PRO A 452 2.82 -23.18 0.70
C PRO A 452 1.58 -22.27 0.82
N PHE A 453 0.43 -22.70 0.29
CA PHE A 453 -0.80 -21.90 0.29
C PHE A 453 -1.56 -22.09 1.61
N TRP A 454 -1.15 -21.31 2.59
CA TRP A 454 -1.72 -21.26 3.92
C TRP A 454 -2.48 -19.95 4.14
N ASP A 455 -3.66 -20.02 4.74
CA ASP A 455 -4.38 -18.84 5.20
C ASP A 455 -4.09 -18.62 6.70
N PRO A 456 -3.22 -17.65 7.05
CA PRO A 456 -2.86 -17.43 8.45
C PRO A 456 -4.00 -16.85 9.29
N VAL A 457 -5.00 -16.22 8.67
CA VAL A 457 -6.18 -15.69 9.38
C VAL A 457 -7.17 -16.79 9.69
N ALA A 458 -7.48 -17.62 8.70
CA ALA A 458 -8.39 -18.74 8.87
C ALA A 458 -7.72 -19.94 9.54
N ALA A 459 -6.41 -19.92 9.73
CA ALA A 459 -5.59 -21.02 10.27
C ALA A 459 -5.85 -22.35 9.55
N LYS A 460 -5.89 -22.30 8.21
CA LYS A 460 -6.18 -23.49 7.40
C LYS A 460 -5.33 -23.55 6.12
N CYS A 461 -5.08 -24.76 5.67
CA CYS A 461 -4.50 -25.03 4.36
C CYS A 461 -5.51 -24.70 3.26
N LEU A 462 -5.07 -23.96 2.23
CA LEU A 462 -5.91 -23.64 1.06
C LEU A 462 -6.00 -24.81 0.08
N CYS A 463 -5.24 -25.86 0.32
CA CYS A 463 -5.25 -27.08 -0.46
C CYS A 463 -5.19 -28.31 0.43
N SER A 464 -5.92 -29.35 0.06
CA SER A 464 -5.90 -30.65 0.70
C SER A 464 -5.69 -31.74 -0.33
N GLY A 465 -4.61 -32.54 -0.16
CA GLY A 465 -4.35 -33.72 -0.98
C GLY A 465 -2.97 -33.74 -1.62
N SER A 466 -2.47 -34.93 -1.86
CA SER A 466 -1.11 -35.21 -2.38
C SER A 466 -0.86 -34.73 -3.82
N GLN A 467 -1.88 -34.26 -4.50
CA GLN A 467 -1.83 -33.78 -5.90
C GLN A 467 -2.02 -32.26 -6.01
N CYS A 468 -1.93 -31.56 -4.92
CA CYS A 468 -2.22 -30.15 -4.85
C CYS A 468 -1.05 -29.31 -5.40
N GLY A 469 -1.13 -28.90 -6.66
CA GLY A 469 -0.13 -28.02 -7.27
C GLY A 469 -0.33 -26.56 -6.88
N PHE A 470 -1.48 -26.02 -7.22
CA PHE A 470 -1.93 -24.67 -6.85
C PHE A 470 -3.43 -24.68 -6.66
N THR A 471 -3.91 -24.12 -5.58
CA THR A 471 -5.31 -24.24 -5.17
C THR A 471 -6.02 -22.93 -4.88
N ASP A 472 -5.32 -21.82 -4.89
CA ASP A 472 -5.99 -20.52 -4.87
C ASP A 472 -6.55 -20.19 -6.25
N SER A 473 -7.73 -20.73 -6.54
CA SER A 473 -8.45 -20.51 -7.79
C SER A 473 -9.34 -19.26 -7.73
N THR A 474 -9.18 -18.42 -6.75
CA THR A 474 -9.98 -17.19 -6.61
C THR A 474 -9.63 -16.15 -7.68
N ARG A 475 -8.49 -16.33 -8.36
CA ARG A 475 -8.06 -15.52 -9.50
C ARG A 475 -7.59 -16.40 -10.66
N PRO A 476 -7.67 -15.93 -11.91
CA PRO A 476 -7.26 -16.68 -13.09
C PRO A 476 -5.73 -16.69 -13.30
N ILE A 477 -4.95 -16.58 -12.23
CA ILE A 477 -3.49 -16.46 -12.25
C ILE A 477 -2.88 -17.59 -11.40
N GLY A 478 -1.97 -18.34 -11.99
CA GLY A 478 -1.20 -19.38 -11.32
C GLY A 478 0.07 -18.83 -10.64
N PRO A 479 0.85 -19.73 -9.99
CA PRO A 479 1.99 -19.36 -9.15
C PRO A 479 3.13 -18.59 -9.83
N ASN A 480 3.20 -18.59 -11.14
CA ASN A 480 4.20 -17.88 -11.93
C ASN A 480 3.56 -17.06 -13.07
N GLY A 481 2.35 -16.56 -12.86
CA GLY A 481 1.61 -15.80 -13.86
C GLY A 481 0.95 -16.68 -14.94
N ASP A 482 0.95 -17.99 -14.77
CA ASP A 482 0.27 -18.90 -15.68
C ASP A 482 -1.24 -18.59 -15.72
N ASN A 483 -1.78 -18.50 -16.92
CA ASN A 483 -3.19 -18.21 -17.11
C ASN A 483 -4.01 -19.44 -16.69
N LEU A 484 -4.69 -19.39 -15.56
CA LEU A 484 -5.64 -20.40 -15.13
C LEU A 484 -6.92 -20.18 -15.93
N THR A 485 -7.05 -20.85 -17.08
CA THR A 485 -8.27 -20.79 -17.86
C THR A 485 -9.43 -21.37 -17.08
N SER A 486 -10.62 -20.80 -17.27
CA SER A 486 -11.88 -21.20 -16.62
C SER A 486 -12.32 -22.67 -16.87
N THR A 487 -11.53 -23.44 -17.56
CA THR A 487 -11.79 -24.83 -17.93
C THR A 487 -11.14 -25.88 -17.03
N GLY A 488 -10.67 -25.51 -15.84
CA GLY A 488 -10.28 -26.50 -14.82
C GLY A 488 -9.16 -27.48 -15.23
N SER A 489 -8.44 -27.21 -16.33
CA SER A 489 -7.35 -28.05 -16.77
C SER A 489 -6.06 -27.57 -16.09
N GLN A 490 -5.75 -28.16 -14.96
CA GLN A 490 -4.41 -28.08 -14.39
C GLN A 490 -3.45 -28.76 -15.35
N ASN A 491 -2.56 -28.00 -15.96
CA ASN A 491 -1.39 -28.58 -16.58
C ASN A 491 -0.50 -29.13 -15.46
N THR A 492 -0.71 -30.40 -15.14
CA THR A 492 0.21 -31.16 -14.31
C THR A 492 1.50 -31.35 -15.11
N GLY A 493 2.42 -30.42 -14.93
CA GLY A 493 3.82 -30.66 -15.24
C GLY A 493 4.27 -31.87 -14.41
N SER A 494 4.34 -33.02 -15.05
CA SER A 494 4.73 -34.30 -14.47
C SER A 494 6.20 -34.23 -14.07
N SER A 495 6.47 -33.82 -12.83
CA SER A 495 7.69 -34.20 -12.14
C SER A 495 7.33 -35.39 -11.26
N SER A 496 7.66 -36.59 -11.78
CA SER A 496 7.62 -37.82 -11.02
C SER A 496 8.58 -37.73 -9.82
N ALA A 497 8.05 -37.36 -8.67
CA ALA A 497 8.72 -37.50 -7.40
C ALA A 497 8.27 -38.82 -6.78
N SER A 498 9.17 -39.75 -6.70
CA SER A 498 9.02 -41.03 -6.00
C SER A 498 8.58 -40.78 -4.54
N ALA A 499 7.54 -41.48 -4.14
CA ALA A 499 7.08 -41.48 -2.78
C ALA A 499 8.15 -42.00 -1.84
N SER A 500 8.73 -41.13 -1.03
CA SER A 500 9.51 -41.53 0.15
C SER A 500 8.70 -41.24 1.38
N ALA A 501 8.70 -42.21 2.29
CA ALA A 501 7.91 -42.24 3.51
C ALA A 501 8.01 -40.93 4.32
N SER A 502 6.87 -40.43 4.77
CA SER A 502 6.73 -39.27 5.65
C SER A 502 7.52 -39.46 6.94
N VAL A 503 8.61 -38.75 7.07
CA VAL A 503 9.27 -38.55 8.36
C VAL A 503 8.66 -37.28 8.95
N ASP A 504 7.99 -37.42 10.09
CA ASP A 504 7.43 -36.33 10.86
C ASP A 504 8.57 -35.40 11.33
N PRO A 505 8.74 -34.17 10.80
CA PRO A 505 9.87 -33.31 11.15
C PRO A 505 9.80 -32.76 12.57
N TYR A 506 8.67 -32.93 13.28
CA TYR A 506 8.50 -32.47 14.65
C TYR A 506 8.80 -33.51 15.74
N ARG A 507 8.99 -34.79 15.37
CA ARG A 507 9.29 -35.85 16.37
C ARG A 507 10.69 -35.79 16.98
N ASN A 508 11.63 -35.01 16.43
CA ASN A 508 13.03 -35.00 16.88
C ASN A 508 13.44 -33.80 17.75
N PHE A 509 12.51 -32.97 18.22
CA PHE A 509 12.84 -31.85 19.10
C PHE A 509 12.54 -32.10 20.58
N GLY A 510 12.41 -33.38 21.00
CA GLY A 510 12.33 -33.80 22.38
C GLY A 510 13.67 -34.28 22.92
N GLY A 511 14.42 -33.43 23.61
CA GLY A 511 15.46 -33.86 24.55
C GLY A 511 16.88 -33.89 24.04
N ALA A 512 17.60 -32.77 24.15
CA ALA A 512 18.97 -32.73 24.61
C ALA A 512 19.28 -31.33 25.16
N ALA A 513 19.43 -31.31 26.48
CA ALA A 513 20.04 -30.16 27.16
C ALA A 513 21.44 -29.94 26.57
N ARG A 514 21.68 -28.82 25.90
CA ARG A 514 23.00 -28.35 25.53
C ARG A 514 23.38 -27.16 26.36
N SER A 515 24.49 -27.36 27.08
CA SER A 515 25.28 -26.37 27.77
C SER A 515 25.59 -25.18 26.86
N THR A 516 25.37 -24.00 27.36
CA THR A 516 25.75 -22.72 26.79
C THR A 516 27.26 -22.62 26.55
N PRO A 517 27.73 -22.27 25.36
CA PRO A 517 29.01 -21.59 25.23
C PRO A 517 28.75 -20.06 25.21
N THR A 518 29.34 -19.40 26.18
CA THR A 518 29.61 -17.96 26.17
C THR A 518 30.39 -17.61 24.90
N SER A 519 29.76 -17.01 23.92
CA SER A 519 30.45 -16.42 22.78
C SER A 519 30.50 -14.90 22.93
N THR A 520 31.72 -14.44 23.14
CA THR A 520 32.17 -13.07 23.08
C THR A 520 31.73 -12.37 21.80
N LEU A 521 31.05 -11.25 21.95
CA LEU A 521 30.76 -10.32 20.85
C LEU A 521 32.09 -9.76 20.30
N LEU A 522 32.45 -10.14 19.10
CA LEU A 522 33.42 -9.44 18.29
C LEU A 522 32.69 -8.41 17.44
N MET A 523 32.72 -7.16 17.88
CA MET A 523 32.34 -6.01 17.05
C MET A 523 33.38 -5.85 15.94
N TRP A 524 33.00 -6.06 14.70
CA TRP A 524 33.77 -5.60 13.55
C TRP A 524 33.38 -4.17 13.24
N GLY A 525 34.24 -3.25 13.70
CA GLY A 525 34.20 -1.86 13.24
C GLY A 525 34.75 -1.76 11.84
N VAL A 526 33.94 -1.35 10.89
CA VAL A 526 34.41 -0.91 9.58
C VAL A 526 34.85 0.54 9.71
N SER A 527 36.15 0.77 9.80
CA SER A 527 36.74 2.10 9.71
C SER A 527 36.78 2.54 8.24
N ALA A 528 35.92 3.47 7.86
CA ALA A 528 36.08 4.20 6.61
C ALA A 528 37.15 5.29 6.84
N ALA A 529 38.32 5.11 6.26
CA ALA A 529 39.37 6.13 6.20
C ALA A 529 38.97 7.15 5.13
N VAL A 530 38.54 8.34 5.57
CA VAL A 530 38.46 9.53 4.72
C VAL A 530 39.82 10.22 4.72
N ALA A 531 40.52 10.17 3.60
CA ALA A 531 41.73 10.95 3.37
C ALA A 531 41.35 12.42 3.12
N LEU A 532 41.60 13.27 4.09
CA LEU A 532 41.57 14.72 3.94
C LEU A 532 42.86 15.18 3.25
N ALA A 533 42.78 15.54 1.97
CA ALA A 533 43.84 16.30 1.32
C ALA A 533 43.70 17.77 1.74
N GLY A 534 44.64 18.23 2.54
CA GLY A 534 44.75 19.62 2.95
C GLY A 534 45.21 20.49 1.78
N GLY A 535 44.46 21.53 1.47
CA GLY A 535 44.87 22.64 0.64
C GLY A 535 44.70 23.94 1.42
N ALA A 536 45.80 24.47 1.92
CA ALA A 536 45.84 25.79 2.49
C ALA A 536 45.74 26.84 1.37
N VAL A 537 44.80 27.76 1.48
CA VAL A 537 44.79 29.02 0.70
C VAL A 537 44.86 30.15 1.70
N ALA A 538 45.96 30.89 1.61
CA ALA A 538 46.22 32.10 2.37
C ALA A 538 45.30 33.24 1.92
N VAL A 539 44.74 33.93 2.91
CA VAL A 539 44.04 35.21 2.71
C VAL A 539 45.11 36.31 2.79
N LEU A 540 45.13 37.19 1.77
CA LEU A 540 45.74 38.52 1.85
C LEU A 540 44.78 39.55 1.23
N VAL A 541 44.37 40.46 2.13
CA VAL A 541 43.78 41.79 1.98
C VAL A 541 42.35 41.82 1.43
#